data_f07262571baeefe33cb04e72a55308a9
#
_entry.id   f07262571baeefe33cb04e72a55308a9
#
_cell.length_a   1.000
_cell.length_b   1.000
_cell.length_c   1.000
_cell.angle_alpha   90.00
_cell.angle_beta   90.00
_cell.angle_gamma   90.00
#
_symmetry.space_group_name_H-M   'P 1'
#
loop_
_entity.id
_entity.type
_entity.pdbx_description
1 polymer ?
#
loop_
_entity_poly.entity_id
_entity_poly.type
_entity_poly.pdbx_seq_one_letter_code
_entity_poly.pdbx_strand_id
1 'polypeptide(L)'
;SEMCIRDRLKVYRDPNEAIMAYNYGDVGLHAPILVRVAREVNGETLHRTIETTVGRIIYNEPIPQDLGYVDRTDPEHMFDLEVSFKVGKKQLGKIIDRCIEKHGFTVATEVLDNVKALGYKYSTIGAITISIADMTVPEKKYELIRETEQRVVDIEDQYNMGFITDEERYKLVVREWEKTTADVTDALQKNMDRYNPVFMMADSGARGSMKQIRQLTGMRGLMANTAG
;
A
#
# COMPACT_ATOMS: atom_id res chain seq x y z
N SER A 1 9.92 -25.90 3.50
CA SER A 1 9.55 -25.65 4.91
C SER A 1 8.48 -24.56 5.09
N GLU A 2 8.31 -23.64 4.15
CA GLU A 2 7.22 -22.66 4.19
C GLU A 2 5.83 -23.24 3.85
N MET A 3 5.77 -24.37 3.17
CA MET A 3 4.51 -25.05 2.84
C MET A 3 3.79 -25.66 4.05
N CYS A 4 4.51 -26.04 5.12
CA CYS A 4 3.91 -26.64 6.31
C CYS A 4 3.24 -25.66 7.29
N ILE A 5 3.51 -24.34 7.16
CA ILE A 5 2.94 -23.31 8.04
C ILE A 5 1.58 -22.83 7.51
N ARG A 6 1.31 -22.98 6.22
CA ARG A 6 0.03 -22.60 5.58
C ARG A 6 -1.16 -23.48 5.95
N ASP A 7 -0.94 -24.71 6.40
CA ASP A 7 -2.02 -25.68 6.58
C ASP A 7 -2.73 -25.63 7.94
N ARG A 8 -2.36 -24.71 8.84
CA ARG A 8 -3.07 -24.52 10.12
C ARG A 8 -3.25 -23.05 10.42
N LEU A 9 -4.26 -22.44 9.79
CA LEU A 9 -4.75 -21.14 10.24
C LEU A 9 -5.20 -21.26 11.70
N LYS A 10 -4.72 -20.37 12.57
CA LYS A 10 -5.20 -20.31 13.96
C LYS A 10 -6.68 -19.93 13.96
N VAL A 11 -7.47 -20.67 14.71
CA VAL A 11 -8.91 -20.47 14.84
C VAL A 11 -9.21 -19.82 16.17
N TYR A 12 -9.99 -18.73 16.15
CA TYR A 12 -10.40 -18.01 17.34
C TYR A 12 -11.92 -18.02 17.48
N ARG A 13 -12.38 -18.12 18.71
CA ARG A 13 -13.79 -18.21 19.06
C ARG A 13 -14.55 -16.93 18.74
N ASP A 14 -13.90 -15.78 18.91
CA ASP A 14 -14.48 -14.47 18.67
C ASP A 14 -13.38 -13.43 18.33
N PRO A 15 -13.74 -12.24 17.84
CA PRO A 15 -12.79 -11.17 17.53
C PRO A 15 -11.94 -10.74 18.73
N ASN A 16 -12.49 -10.73 19.95
CA ASN A 16 -11.77 -10.31 21.15
C ASN A 16 -10.64 -11.28 21.50
N GLU A 17 -10.88 -12.58 21.37
CA GLU A 17 -9.85 -13.59 21.57
C GLU A 17 -8.69 -13.42 20.59
N ALA A 18 -8.97 -13.12 19.33
CA ALA A 18 -7.94 -12.84 18.32
C ALA A 18 -7.11 -11.59 18.67
N ILE A 19 -7.74 -10.54 19.17
CA ILE A 19 -7.07 -9.31 19.63
C ILE A 19 -6.22 -9.60 20.88
N MET A 20 -6.72 -10.42 21.82
CA MET A 20 -5.95 -10.84 23.00
C MET A 20 -4.71 -11.64 22.59
N ALA A 21 -4.85 -12.61 21.67
CA ALA A 21 -3.71 -13.37 21.15
C ALA A 21 -2.66 -12.47 20.49
N TYR A 22 -3.06 -11.43 19.79
CA TYR A 22 -2.15 -10.42 19.26
C TYR A 22 -1.43 -9.66 20.38
N ASN A 23 -2.14 -9.25 21.41
CA ASN A 23 -1.56 -8.51 22.54
C ASN A 23 -0.54 -9.37 23.33
N TYR A 24 -0.73 -10.69 23.38
CA TYR A 24 0.24 -11.64 23.95
C TYR A 24 1.39 -12.01 23.01
N GLY A 25 1.35 -11.57 21.75
CA GLY A 25 2.38 -11.87 20.76
C GLY A 25 2.24 -13.25 20.08
N ASP A 26 1.13 -13.94 20.28
CA ASP A 26 0.87 -15.28 19.72
C ASP A 26 0.54 -15.24 18.23
N VAL A 27 0.07 -14.11 17.71
CA VAL A 27 -0.30 -13.90 16.31
C VAL A 27 0.10 -12.52 15.86
N GLY A 28 0.59 -12.42 14.62
CA GLY A 28 0.95 -11.13 14.01
C GLY A 28 -0.28 -10.38 13.47
N LEU A 29 -0.16 -9.07 13.36
CA LEU A 29 -1.23 -8.17 12.86
C LEU A 29 -1.72 -8.53 11.45
N HIS A 30 -0.83 -9.05 10.60
CA HIS A 30 -1.08 -9.39 9.19
C HIS A 30 -1.22 -10.90 8.94
N ALA A 31 -1.07 -11.72 9.97
CA ALA A 31 -1.21 -13.16 9.83
C ALA A 31 -2.66 -13.54 9.49
N PRO A 32 -2.91 -14.39 8.49
CA PRO A 32 -4.24 -14.89 8.21
C PRO A 32 -4.71 -15.80 9.36
N ILE A 33 -5.94 -15.59 9.78
CA ILE A 33 -6.59 -16.31 10.89
C ILE A 33 -8.04 -16.65 10.52
N LEU A 34 -8.61 -17.61 11.21
CA LEU A 34 -10.03 -17.92 11.17
C LEU A 34 -10.70 -17.42 12.45
N VAL A 35 -11.74 -16.62 12.31
CA VAL A 35 -12.48 -16.06 13.45
C VAL A 35 -13.96 -16.33 13.30
N ARG A 36 -14.60 -16.79 14.36
CA ARG A 36 -16.05 -16.94 14.43
C ARG A 36 -16.69 -15.59 14.70
N VAL A 37 -17.51 -15.14 13.77
CA VAL A 37 -18.26 -13.87 13.86
C VAL A 37 -19.72 -14.17 14.09
N ALA A 38 -20.37 -13.41 14.98
CA ALA A 38 -21.79 -13.48 15.23
C ALA A 38 -22.50 -12.32 14.51
N ARG A 39 -23.68 -12.58 13.97
CA ARG A 39 -24.54 -11.57 13.38
C ARG A 39 -26.01 -11.85 13.67
N GLU A 40 -26.75 -10.79 13.95
CA GLU A 40 -28.21 -10.88 14.12
C GLU A 40 -28.89 -10.79 12.74
N VAL A 41 -29.66 -11.82 12.39
CA VAL A 41 -30.42 -11.91 11.16
C VAL A 41 -31.84 -12.34 11.51
N ASN A 42 -32.84 -11.55 11.19
CA ASN A 42 -34.27 -11.83 11.48
C ASN A 42 -34.57 -12.17 12.96
N GLY A 43 -33.79 -11.61 13.90
CA GLY A 43 -33.96 -11.87 15.33
C GLY A 43 -33.25 -13.13 15.85
N GLU A 44 -32.52 -13.85 15.00
CA GLU A 44 -31.67 -14.97 15.40
C GLU A 44 -30.20 -14.61 15.26
N THR A 45 -29.39 -14.98 16.27
CA THR A 45 -27.93 -14.80 16.22
C THR A 45 -27.29 -15.96 15.48
N LEU A 46 -26.89 -15.70 14.26
CA LEU A 46 -26.16 -16.65 13.42
C LEU A 46 -24.65 -16.49 13.61
N HIS A 47 -23.92 -17.57 13.49
CA HIS A 47 -22.47 -17.60 13.62
C HIS A 47 -21.82 -18.21 12.38
N ARG A 48 -20.73 -17.58 11.93
CA ARG A 48 -19.91 -18.11 10.85
C ARG A 48 -18.43 -17.86 11.12
N THR A 49 -17.59 -18.78 10.67
CA THR A 49 -16.14 -18.61 10.69
C THR A 49 -15.69 -17.96 9.38
N ILE A 50 -15.01 -16.82 9.48
CA ILE A 50 -14.47 -16.09 8.34
C ILE A 50 -12.95 -16.10 8.39
N GLU A 51 -12.31 -16.03 7.23
CA GLU A 51 -10.88 -15.83 7.11
C GLU A 51 -10.58 -14.33 7.07
N THR A 52 -9.72 -13.87 7.98
CA THR A 52 -9.37 -12.47 8.11
C THR A 52 -7.99 -12.30 8.76
N THR A 53 -7.64 -11.09 9.19
CA THR A 53 -6.44 -10.80 9.99
C THR A 53 -6.81 -9.98 11.22
N VAL A 54 -6.00 -10.04 12.26
CA VAL A 54 -6.23 -9.22 13.47
C VAL A 54 -6.28 -7.73 13.13
N GLY A 55 -5.42 -7.27 12.22
CA GLY A 55 -5.43 -5.88 11.77
C GLY A 55 -6.75 -5.44 11.14
N ARG A 56 -7.39 -6.31 10.35
CA ARG A 56 -8.71 -6.03 9.77
C ARG A 56 -9.80 -5.98 10.83
N ILE A 57 -9.76 -6.87 11.81
CA ILE A 57 -10.70 -6.87 12.94
C ILE A 57 -10.61 -5.54 13.69
N ILE A 58 -9.42 -5.14 14.11
CA ILE A 58 -9.17 -3.90 14.84
C ILE A 58 -9.60 -2.67 14.02
N TYR A 59 -9.31 -2.66 12.72
CA TYR A 59 -9.69 -1.53 11.86
C TYR A 59 -11.20 -1.41 11.66
N ASN A 60 -11.93 -2.52 11.63
CA ASN A 60 -13.39 -2.54 11.50
C ASN A 60 -14.14 -2.25 12.80
N GLU A 61 -13.47 -2.30 13.95
CA GLU A 61 -14.11 -2.05 15.26
C GLU A 61 -14.85 -0.69 15.32
N PRO A 62 -14.23 0.45 14.94
CA PRO A 62 -14.91 1.74 14.93
C PRO A 62 -15.81 1.99 13.71
N ILE A 63 -15.81 1.11 12.72
CA ILE A 63 -16.52 1.33 11.45
C ILE A 63 -17.89 0.64 11.51
N PRO A 64 -18.99 1.35 11.22
CA PRO A 64 -20.30 0.74 11.08
C PRO A 64 -20.28 -0.39 10.05
N GLN A 65 -20.81 -1.55 10.42
CA GLN A 65 -20.75 -2.76 9.59
C GLN A 65 -21.94 -2.90 8.62
N ASP A 66 -22.43 -1.75 8.15
CA ASP A 66 -23.56 -1.65 7.22
C ASP A 66 -23.36 -0.62 6.10
N LEU A 67 -22.14 -0.15 5.88
CA LEU A 67 -21.84 0.90 4.89
C LEU A 67 -22.08 0.47 3.43
N GLY A 68 -22.32 -0.81 3.16
CA GLY A 68 -22.68 -1.32 1.83
C GLY A 68 -21.47 -1.67 0.95
N TYR A 69 -20.32 -1.96 1.55
CA TYR A 69 -19.20 -2.58 0.86
C TYR A 69 -19.36 -4.10 0.74
N VAL A 70 -20.17 -4.67 1.63
CA VAL A 70 -20.52 -6.09 1.63
C VAL A 70 -22.00 -6.25 1.35
N ASP A 71 -22.35 -7.16 0.44
CA ASP A 71 -23.73 -7.54 0.22
C ASP A 71 -24.23 -8.41 1.38
N ARG A 72 -25.09 -7.82 2.21
CA ARG A 72 -25.65 -8.48 3.39
C ARG A 72 -26.82 -9.41 3.07
N THR A 73 -27.28 -9.43 1.83
CA THR A 73 -28.33 -10.34 1.35
C THR A 73 -27.74 -11.67 0.87
N ASP A 74 -26.46 -11.69 0.52
CA ASP A 74 -25.75 -12.90 0.12
C ASP A 74 -25.37 -13.74 1.33
N PRO A 75 -25.88 -14.98 1.47
CA PRO A 75 -25.52 -15.88 2.57
C PRO A 75 -24.04 -16.20 2.67
N GLU A 76 -23.28 -16.11 1.57
CA GLU A 76 -21.86 -16.42 1.56
C GLU A 76 -21.02 -15.29 2.13
N HIS A 77 -21.40 -14.04 1.87
CA HIS A 77 -20.61 -12.85 2.23
C HIS A 77 -21.19 -12.01 3.37
N MET A 78 -22.41 -12.32 3.84
CA MET A 78 -23.09 -11.53 4.87
C MET A 78 -22.33 -11.40 6.20
N PHE A 79 -21.37 -12.28 6.48
CA PHE A 79 -20.54 -12.25 7.69
C PHE A 79 -19.20 -11.53 7.48
N ASP A 80 -18.83 -11.21 6.26
CA ASP A 80 -17.55 -10.56 5.96
C ASP A 80 -17.47 -9.17 6.62
N LEU A 81 -16.24 -8.78 6.95
CA LEU A 81 -15.97 -7.44 7.48
C LEU A 81 -16.23 -6.40 6.39
N GLU A 82 -16.82 -5.29 6.77
CA GLU A 82 -17.18 -4.21 5.83
C GLU A 82 -15.96 -3.68 5.07
N VAL A 83 -14.83 -3.56 5.76
CA VAL A 83 -13.56 -3.14 5.16
C VAL A 83 -12.58 -4.31 5.15
N SER A 84 -12.48 -5.01 4.03
CA SER A 84 -11.54 -6.12 3.79
C SER A 84 -10.40 -5.75 2.83
N PHE A 85 -10.46 -4.57 2.23
CA PHE A 85 -9.51 -4.06 1.25
C PHE A 85 -8.48 -3.10 1.88
N LYS A 86 -7.45 -2.75 1.12
CA LYS A 86 -6.43 -1.78 1.54
C LYS A 86 -7.01 -0.37 1.56
N VAL A 87 -6.92 0.28 2.73
CA VAL A 87 -7.43 1.64 2.93
C VAL A 87 -6.30 2.65 2.85
N GLY A 88 -6.26 3.40 1.75
CA GLY A 88 -5.46 4.60 1.62
C GLY A 88 -6.31 5.87 1.80
N LYS A 89 -5.70 7.04 1.59
CA LYS A 89 -6.36 8.34 1.77
C LYS A 89 -7.69 8.46 0.99
N LYS A 90 -7.71 7.99 -0.26
CA LYS A 90 -8.91 8.06 -1.10
C LYS A 90 -10.03 7.13 -0.62
N GLN A 91 -9.67 5.92 -0.20
CA GLN A 91 -10.61 4.94 0.31
C GLN A 91 -11.20 5.37 1.64
N LEU A 92 -10.37 5.94 2.53
CA LEU A 92 -10.84 6.49 3.80
C LEU A 92 -11.88 7.60 3.56
N GLY A 93 -11.63 8.52 2.61
CA GLY A 93 -12.62 9.54 2.23
C GLY A 93 -13.96 8.92 1.86
N LYS A 94 -13.95 7.90 0.99
CA LYS A 94 -15.18 7.20 0.57
C LYS A 94 -15.91 6.48 1.72
N ILE A 95 -15.16 5.93 2.69
CA ILE A 95 -15.75 5.30 3.88
C ILE A 95 -16.48 6.35 4.70
N ILE A 96 -15.87 7.50 4.92
CA ILE A 96 -16.47 8.60 5.67
C ILE A 96 -17.68 9.18 4.92
N ASP A 97 -17.60 9.40 3.62
CA ASP A 97 -18.72 9.86 2.81
C ASP A 97 -19.94 8.93 2.96
N ARG A 98 -19.76 7.63 2.82
CA ARG A 98 -20.83 6.64 3.04
C ARG A 98 -21.35 6.62 4.48
N CYS A 99 -20.47 6.83 5.45
CA CYS A 99 -20.86 6.93 6.85
C CYS A 99 -21.77 8.16 7.10
N ILE A 100 -21.43 9.30 6.47
CA ILE A 100 -22.24 10.52 6.55
C ILE A 100 -23.61 10.31 5.87
N GLU A 101 -23.61 9.72 4.69
CA GLU A 101 -24.84 9.45 3.94
C GLU A 101 -25.80 8.54 4.69
N LYS A 102 -25.30 7.53 5.39
CA LYS A 102 -26.10 6.51 6.05
C LYS A 102 -26.45 6.82 7.51
N HIS A 103 -25.50 7.36 8.26
CA HIS A 103 -25.61 7.56 9.70
C HIS A 103 -25.57 9.02 10.13
N GLY A 104 -25.30 9.96 9.21
CA GLY A 104 -25.19 11.38 9.49
C GLY A 104 -23.85 11.81 10.10
N PHE A 105 -23.71 13.13 10.32
CA PHE A 105 -22.45 13.74 10.72
C PHE A 105 -21.98 13.35 12.14
N THR A 106 -22.89 13.12 13.07
CA THR A 106 -22.52 12.79 14.46
C THR A 106 -21.77 11.47 14.53
N VAL A 107 -22.32 10.41 13.92
CA VAL A 107 -21.67 9.09 13.88
C VAL A 107 -20.38 9.14 13.07
N ALA A 108 -20.36 9.84 11.93
CA ALA A 108 -19.17 10.00 11.12
C ALA A 108 -18.03 10.70 11.89
N THR A 109 -18.35 11.66 12.77
CA THR A 109 -17.35 12.33 13.61
C THR A 109 -16.76 11.38 14.64
N GLU A 110 -17.58 10.55 15.29
CA GLU A 110 -17.12 9.51 16.22
C GLU A 110 -16.21 8.48 15.51
N VAL A 111 -16.60 8.04 14.31
CA VAL A 111 -15.78 7.13 13.48
C VAL A 111 -14.44 7.76 13.14
N LEU A 112 -14.41 9.03 12.73
CA LEU A 112 -13.19 9.76 12.44
C LEU A 112 -12.26 9.87 13.65
N ASP A 113 -12.79 10.22 14.81
CA ASP A 113 -12.00 10.33 16.04
C ASP A 113 -11.43 8.97 16.47
N ASN A 114 -12.22 7.92 16.37
CA ASN A 114 -11.77 6.58 16.70
C ASN A 114 -10.72 6.06 15.71
N VAL A 115 -10.89 6.27 14.41
CA VAL A 115 -9.89 5.88 13.38
C VAL A 115 -8.60 6.68 13.58
N LYS A 116 -8.67 7.96 13.90
CA LYS A 116 -7.51 8.79 14.26
C LYS A 116 -6.79 8.22 15.49
N ALA A 117 -7.52 7.90 16.55
CA ALA A 117 -6.97 7.33 17.78
C ALA A 117 -6.27 5.97 17.51
N LEU A 118 -6.90 5.11 16.69
CA LEU A 118 -6.28 3.86 16.24
C LEU A 118 -4.98 4.11 15.47
N GLY A 119 -4.96 5.08 14.57
CA GLY A 119 -3.77 5.46 13.81
C GLY A 119 -2.60 5.83 14.71
N TYR A 120 -2.82 6.68 15.70
CA TYR A 120 -1.80 7.06 16.68
C TYR A 120 -1.35 5.87 17.54
N LYS A 121 -2.30 5.09 18.07
CA LYS A 121 -2.01 3.91 18.89
C LYS A 121 -1.11 2.93 18.17
N TYR A 122 -1.49 2.51 16.97
CA TYR A 122 -0.76 1.48 16.23
C TYR A 122 0.52 1.99 15.56
N SER A 123 0.60 3.28 15.24
CA SER A 123 1.86 3.91 14.83
C SER A 123 2.89 3.88 15.98
N THR A 124 2.45 4.12 17.20
CA THR A 124 3.32 4.07 18.39
C THR A 124 3.73 2.63 18.73
N ILE A 125 2.77 1.68 18.76
CA ILE A 125 3.05 0.27 19.07
C ILE A 125 3.96 -0.35 18.00
N GLY A 126 3.70 -0.04 16.72
CA GLY A 126 4.49 -0.52 15.59
C GLY A 126 5.88 0.12 15.50
N ALA A 127 6.18 1.13 16.33
CA ALA A 127 7.44 1.88 16.33
C ALA A 127 7.88 2.29 14.92
N ILE A 128 6.92 2.74 14.09
CA ILE A 128 7.17 3.10 12.69
C ILE A 128 8.07 4.33 12.66
N THR A 129 9.29 4.13 12.22
CA THR A 129 10.29 5.18 12.09
C THR A 129 10.91 5.13 10.69
N ILE A 130 11.55 6.22 10.28
CA ILE A 130 12.18 6.35 8.96
C ILE A 130 13.67 6.55 9.17
N SER A 131 14.45 5.81 8.42
CA SER A 131 15.89 5.90 8.37
C SER A 131 16.37 6.07 6.92
N ILE A 132 17.59 6.57 6.75
CA ILE A 132 18.26 6.57 5.44
C ILE A 132 18.45 5.15 4.92
N ALA A 133 18.61 4.17 5.81
CA ALA A 133 18.73 2.75 5.46
C ALA A 133 17.45 2.18 4.79
N ASP A 134 16.29 2.78 5.03
CA ASP A 134 15.01 2.38 4.40
C ASP A 134 14.94 2.79 2.92
N MET A 135 15.84 3.68 2.48
CA MET A 135 15.97 4.11 1.09
C MET A 135 16.81 3.10 0.32
N THR A 136 16.21 1.98 -0.04
CA THR A 136 16.90 0.91 -0.79
C THR A 136 17.02 1.26 -2.27
N VAL A 137 18.25 1.16 -2.79
CA VAL A 137 18.53 1.39 -4.21
C VAL A 137 18.45 0.03 -4.93
N PRO A 138 17.65 -0.11 -6.02
CA PRO A 138 17.58 -1.37 -6.75
C PRO A 138 18.92 -1.66 -7.46
N GLU A 139 19.40 -2.90 -7.37
CA GLU A 139 20.66 -3.33 -8.01
C GLU A 139 20.64 -3.13 -9.53
N LYS A 140 19.49 -3.37 -10.15
CA LYS A 140 19.29 -3.17 -11.60
C LYS A 140 19.50 -1.72 -12.08
N LYS A 141 19.50 -0.74 -11.18
CA LYS A 141 19.72 0.67 -11.53
C LYS A 141 21.02 0.87 -12.29
N TYR A 142 22.10 0.31 -11.78
CA TYR A 142 23.44 0.50 -12.38
C TYR A 142 23.59 -0.19 -13.74
N GLU A 143 22.94 -1.32 -13.92
CA GLU A 143 22.88 -2.04 -15.18
C GLU A 143 22.12 -1.22 -16.24
N LEU A 144 20.90 -0.75 -15.91
CA LEU A 144 20.08 0.06 -16.79
C LEU A 144 20.77 1.38 -17.20
N ILE A 145 21.47 2.02 -16.26
CA ILE A 145 22.24 3.24 -16.56
C ILE A 145 23.36 2.93 -17.55
N ARG A 146 24.15 1.87 -17.32
CA ARG A 146 25.26 1.48 -18.20
C ARG A 146 24.79 1.15 -19.62
N GLU A 147 23.70 0.43 -19.76
CA GLU A 147 23.10 0.15 -21.06
C GLU A 147 22.66 1.42 -21.79
N THR A 148 22.14 2.39 -21.04
CA THR A 148 21.70 3.66 -21.62
C THR A 148 22.90 4.51 -22.04
N GLU A 149 23.94 4.58 -21.23
CA GLU A 149 25.19 5.25 -21.58
C GLU A 149 25.77 4.69 -22.88
N GLN A 150 25.73 3.38 -23.07
CA GLN A 150 26.18 2.78 -24.33
C GLN A 150 25.32 3.21 -25.53
N ARG A 151 23.99 3.22 -25.36
CA ARG A 151 23.07 3.69 -26.43
C ARG A 151 23.27 5.18 -26.74
N VAL A 152 23.58 6.00 -25.74
CA VAL A 152 23.90 7.42 -25.95
C VAL A 152 25.19 7.58 -26.75
N VAL A 153 26.23 6.79 -26.47
CA VAL A 153 27.47 6.78 -27.27
C VAL A 153 27.16 6.40 -28.72
N ASP A 154 26.35 5.40 -28.98
CA ASP A 154 25.97 4.98 -30.33
C ASP A 154 25.22 6.11 -31.09
N ILE A 155 24.38 6.91 -30.38
CA ILE A 155 23.69 8.07 -30.95
C ILE A 155 24.69 9.21 -31.27
N GLU A 156 25.64 9.45 -30.37
CA GLU A 156 26.70 10.44 -30.59
C GLU A 156 27.59 10.08 -31.77
N ASP A 157 27.92 8.80 -31.94
CA ASP A 157 28.68 8.32 -33.09
C ASP A 157 27.91 8.53 -34.41
N GLN A 158 26.61 8.27 -34.44
CA GLN A 158 25.75 8.55 -35.59
C GLN A 158 25.74 10.04 -35.96
N TYR A 159 25.71 10.92 -34.96
CA TYR A 159 25.82 12.36 -35.17
C TYR A 159 27.18 12.76 -35.71
N ASN A 160 28.26 12.25 -35.13
CA ASN A 160 29.63 12.53 -35.57
C ASN A 160 29.91 12.03 -37.00
N MET A 161 29.26 10.95 -37.43
CA MET A 161 29.30 10.45 -38.80
C MET A 161 28.41 11.24 -39.78
N GLY A 162 27.61 12.18 -39.28
CA GLY A 162 26.73 12.99 -40.11
C GLY A 162 25.41 12.32 -40.52
N PHE A 163 25.03 11.21 -39.89
CA PHE A 163 23.79 10.48 -40.21
C PHE A 163 22.55 11.15 -39.61
N ILE A 164 22.70 11.89 -38.54
CA ILE A 164 21.60 12.59 -37.84
C ILE A 164 21.97 14.06 -37.58
N THR A 165 20.95 14.91 -37.48
CA THR A 165 21.10 16.33 -37.11
C THR A 165 21.29 16.48 -35.61
N ASP A 166 21.75 17.68 -35.16
CA ASP A 166 21.89 17.95 -33.72
C ASP A 166 20.55 17.93 -33.00
N GLU A 167 19.47 18.38 -33.64
CA GLU A 167 18.12 18.33 -33.08
C GLU A 167 17.63 16.89 -32.89
N GLU A 168 17.93 16.00 -33.86
CA GLU A 168 17.58 14.59 -33.76
C GLU A 168 18.40 13.88 -32.67
N ARG A 169 19.71 14.15 -32.60
CA ARG A 169 20.58 13.67 -31.53
C ARG A 169 20.01 14.03 -30.17
N TYR A 170 19.69 15.31 -29.95
CA TYR A 170 19.11 15.78 -28.70
C TYR A 170 17.82 15.05 -28.34
N LYS A 171 16.88 14.91 -29.27
CA LYS A 171 15.61 14.20 -29.06
C LYS A 171 15.81 12.72 -28.72
N LEU A 172 16.74 12.06 -29.38
CA LEU A 172 17.04 10.65 -29.12
C LEU A 172 17.67 10.45 -27.76
N VAL A 173 18.63 11.25 -27.37
CA VAL A 173 19.28 11.18 -26.04
C VAL A 173 18.27 11.45 -24.91
N VAL A 174 17.44 12.48 -25.05
CA VAL A 174 16.38 12.78 -24.08
C VAL A 174 15.42 11.59 -23.93
N ARG A 175 14.98 11.01 -25.03
CA ARG A 175 14.06 9.87 -25.03
C ARG A 175 14.67 8.64 -24.36
N GLU A 176 15.94 8.34 -24.58
CA GLU A 176 16.62 7.20 -23.93
C GLU A 176 16.71 7.42 -22.41
N TRP A 177 17.05 8.61 -21.95
CA TRP A 177 17.10 8.90 -20.51
C TRP A 177 15.71 8.95 -19.85
N GLU A 178 14.68 9.40 -20.55
CA GLU A 178 13.29 9.32 -20.06
C GLU A 178 12.85 7.87 -19.87
N LYS A 179 13.13 7.02 -20.88
CA LYS A 179 12.87 5.59 -20.83
C LYS A 179 13.58 4.94 -19.63
N THR A 180 14.88 5.18 -19.50
CA THR A 180 15.67 4.65 -18.38
C THR A 180 15.16 5.10 -17.03
N THR A 181 14.73 6.36 -16.94
CA THR A 181 14.10 6.89 -15.71
C THR A 181 12.82 6.14 -15.37
N ALA A 182 12.01 5.78 -16.35
CA ALA A 182 10.81 4.97 -16.15
C ALA A 182 11.17 3.54 -15.72
N ASP A 183 12.10 2.89 -16.42
CA ASP A 183 12.54 1.52 -16.14
C ASP A 183 13.15 1.38 -14.72
N VAL A 184 13.97 2.36 -14.30
CA VAL A 184 14.53 2.41 -12.94
C VAL A 184 13.41 2.64 -11.90
N THR A 185 12.39 3.43 -12.24
CA THR A 185 11.24 3.65 -11.34
C THR A 185 10.44 2.36 -11.15
N ASP A 186 10.21 1.62 -12.21
CA ASP A 186 9.52 0.32 -12.17
C ASP A 186 10.33 -0.72 -11.38
N ALA A 187 11.65 -0.76 -11.60
CA ALA A 187 12.54 -1.63 -10.84
C ALA A 187 12.52 -1.28 -9.34
N LEU A 188 12.50 0.01 -9.00
CA LEU A 188 12.38 0.50 -7.63
C LEU A 188 11.07 0.03 -6.98
N GLN A 189 9.94 0.21 -7.64
CA GLN A 189 8.63 -0.20 -7.12
C GLN A 189 8.54 -1.71 -6.87
N LYS A 190 9.13 -2.52 -7.76
CA LYS A 190 9.13 -3.98 -7.65
C LYS A 190 10.07 -4.50 -6.56
N ASN A 191 11.16 -3.79 -6.30
CA ASN A 191 12.18 -4.20 -5.32
C ASN A 191 11.90 -3.69 -3.90
N MET A 192 11.01 -2.70 -3.76
CA MET A 192 10.72 -2.11 -2.46
C MET A 192 9.78 -3.01 -1.65
N ASP A 193 10.16 -3.32 -0.42
CA ASP A 193 9.31 -4.09 0.49
C ASP A 193 8.03 -3.30 0.79
N ARG A 194 6.89 -3.98 0.69
CA ARG A 194 5.57 -3.42 1.02
C ARG A 194 5.45 -2.92 2.46
N TYR A 195 6.28 -3.43 3.37
CA TYR A 195 6.35 -3.02 4.78
C TYR A 195 7.45 -1.99 5.06
N ASN A 196 8.17 -1.54 4.03
CA ASN A 196 9.12 -0.44 4.18
C ASN A 196 8.37 0.83 4.63
N PRO A 197 8.78 1.51 5.73
CA PRO A 197 8.05 2.66 6.28
C PRO A 197 7.88 3.81 5.28
N VAL A 198 8.90 4.07 4.46
CA VAL A 198 8.85 5.13 3.43
C VAL A 198 7.86 4.78 2.33
N PHE A 199 7.87 3.50 1.89
CA PHE A 199 6.91 3.02 0.91
C PHE A 199 5.49 3.08 1.45
N MET A 200 5.24 2.61 2.68
CA MET A 200 3.92 2.63 3.31
C MET A 200 3.34 4.05 3.40
N MET A 201 4.17 5.05 3.74
CA MET A 201 3.72 6.44 3.80
C MET A 201 3.31 6.99 2.43
N ALA A 202 4.11 6.74 1.40
CA ALA A 202 3.83 7.22 0.04
C ALA A 202 2.65 6.50 -0.60
N ASP A 203 2.56 5.18 -0.41
CA ASP A 203 1.53 4.32 -0.97
C ASP A 203 0.16 4.54 -0.31
N SER A 204 0.11 4.77 1.00
CA SER A 204 -1.13 5.15 1.70
C SER A 204 -1.63 6.54 1.33
N GLY A 205 -0.77 7.40 0.78
CA GLY A 205 -1.07 8.80 0.50
C GLY A 205 -1.02 9.72 1.73
N ALA A 206 -0.46 9.23 2.85
CA ALA A 206 -0.32 10.00 4.08
C ALA A 206 0.69 11.15 3.92
N ARG A 207 1.89 10.81 3.44
CA ARG A 207 2.97 11.78 3.16
C ARG A 207 3.90 11.24 2.08
N GLY A 208 4.47 12.18 1.31
CA GLY A 208 5.38 11.84 0.23
C GLY A 208 4.66 11.36 -1.03
N SER A 209 5.45 11.09 -2.05
CA SER A 209 4.99 10.53 -3.32
C SER A 209 6.06 9.62 -3.91
N MET A 210 5.66 8.71 -4.79
CA MET A 210 6.60 7.87 -5.53
C MET A 210 7.59 8.70 -6.37
N LYS A 211 7.22 9.90 -6.81
CA LYS A 211 8.14 10.82 -7.49
C LYS A 211 9.28 11.26 -6.58
N GLN A 212 9.02 11.54 -5.30
CA GLN A 212 10.04 11.92 -4.33
C GLN A 212 10.97 10.76 -3.98
N ILE A 213 10.40 9.56 -3.76
CA ILE A 213 11.18 8.34 -3.51
C ILE A 213 12.07 8.05 -4.73
N ARG A 214 11.54 8.15 -5.94
CA ARG A 214 12.31 8.00 -7.18
C ARG A 214 13.53 8.94 -7.23
N GLN A 215 13.35 10.19 -6.85
CA GLN A 215 14.45 11.18 -6.85
C GLN A 215 15.56 10.84 -5.86
N LEU A 216 15.21 10.19 -4.73
CA LEU A 216 16.17 9.86 -3.67
C LEU A 216 16.89 8.52 -3.93
N THR A 217 16.17 7.51 -4.39
CA THR A 217 16.67 6.12 -4.51
C THR A 217 16.79 5.62 -5.94
N GLY A 218 16.03 6.19 -6.86
CA GLY A 218 16.06 5.90 -8.28
C GLY A 218 16.90 6.90 -9.07
N MET A 219 16.26 7.62 -9.96
CA MET A 219 16.88 8.67 -10.76
C MET A 219 16.13 9.98 -10.57
N ARG A 220 16.89 11.07 -10.45
CA ARG A 220 16.34 12.42 -10.36
C ARG A 220 15.54 12.80 -11.62
N GLY A 221 15.98 12.29 -12.77
CA GLY A 221 15.43 12.61 -14.07
C GLY A 221 16.11 13.82 -14.73
N LEU A 222 15.70 14.11 -15.93
CA LEU A 222 16.20 15.27 -16.70
C LEU A 222 15.74 16.58 -16.02
N MET A 223 16.61 17.55 -16.03
CA MET A 223 16.35 18.89 -15.50
C MET A 223 16.59 19.92 -16.58
N ALA A 224 15.66 20.87 -16.71
CA ALA A 224 15.85 21.98 -17.61
C ALA A 224 17.03 22.86 -17.16
N ASN A 225 17.85 23.28 -18.12
CA ASN A 225 18.89 24.25 -17.87
C ASN A 225 18.23 25.64 -17.72
N THR A 226 18.82 26.52 -16.91
CA THR A 226 18.34 27.89 -16.73
C THR A 226 18.55 28.78 -17.96
N ALA A 227 19.35 28.33 -18.92
CA ALA A 227 19.62 29.03 -20.18
C ALA A 227 18.70 28.60 -21.36
N GLY A 228 17.70 27.75 -21.12
CA GLY A 228 16.76 27.24 -22.13
C GLY A 228 17.00 25.83 -22.53
#